data_3fc4c2ef370c8aa711230f3ba40130c7
#
_entry.id   3fc4c2ef370c8aa711230f3ba40130c7
#
_cell.length_a   1.000
_cell.length_b   1.000
_cell.length_c   1.000
_cell.angle_alpha   90.00
_cell.angle_beta   90.00
_cell.angle_gamma   90.00
#
_symmetry.space_group_name_H-M   'P 1'
#
loop_
_entity.id
_entity.type
_entity.pdbx_description
1 polymer ?
#
loop_
_entity_poly.entity_id
_entity_poly.type
_entity_poly.pdbx_seq_one_letter_code
_entity_poly.pdbx_strand_id
1 'polypeptide(L)'
;FYYKTFMWPKSFWMKIYEPFIRKAAGMGKAPLLPDPDRYEHNYEHCDVLVVGSGPSGLASALAAAKNGARVILAEDKPNFGGSLLTDEVTIGNMSGKEWASDTISQLKSMPNVILKKRSQVFGYYDHNMTVMIERVSDHIENPSKYTPRQRLHYIRAGEVIVSTGSIERPISFGNNDRPGIVLASAAKEYMKVYETLVGKKPIIFTNNDTAYSTALEFIKNDIEPIIVDTRDSSNGELVKEVQQKGISIKFNSGIADTKGHLKINSAIIGKLDSSKESFISEETVECDCICMSGGWTPTVHLSSQAGNKLKFNDDIDAFVPDKKRQKETAIGAANGSFTLNQSLAEGFQVGFDLSNKFTDQNNPTNSPNSNEPSYEKHEKLWCMPLPSGKKPKRFIDFQNDVAVSDVEIALREGYRSIE
;
A
#
# COMPACT_ATOMS: atom_id res chain seq x y z
N PHE A 1 9.12 -33.00 -16.94
CA PHE A 1 7.82 -33.71 -16.77
C PHE A 1 6.80 -33.27 -17.82
N TYR A 2 6.49 -31.99 -17.90
CA TYR A 2 5.52 -31.40 -18.84
C TYR A 2 5.77 -31.79 -20.31
N TYR A 3 6.97 -31.60 -20.81
CA TYR A 3 7.32 -31.91 -22.19
C TYR A 3 7.29 -33.41 -22.53
N LYS A 4 7.49 -34.29 -21.58
CA LYS A 4 7.44 -35.76 -21.82
C LYS A 4 5.99 -36.27 -21.84
N THR A 5 5.11 -35.74 -21.01
CA THR A 5 3.76 -36.26 -20.84
C THR A 5 2.85 -35.90 -22.02
N PHE A 6 2.99 -34.68 -22.58
CA PHE A 6 2.10 -34.18 -23.64
C PHE A 6 2.71 -34.13 -25.03
N MET A 7 3.89 -34.75 -25.23
CA MET A 7 4.54 -34.75 -26.55
C MET A 7 4.11 -35.86 -27.47
N TRP A 8 3.34 -36.81 -27.01
CA TRP A 8 2.95 -37.95 -27.83
C TRP A 8 1.46 -38.23 -27.74
N PRO A 9 0.75 -38.44 -28.88
CA PRO A 9 1.24 -38.21 -30.25
C PRO A 9 1.41 -36.71 -30.55
N LYS A 10 2.45 -36.34 -31.29
CA LYS A 10 2.79 -34.95 -31.61
C LYS A 10 1.64 -34.15 -32.22
N SER A 11 0.80 -34.84 -33.04
CA SER A 11 -0.38 -34.23 -33.69
C SER A 11 -1.45 -33.75 -32.69
N PHE A 12 -1.45 -34.27 -31.45
CA PHE A 12 -2.43 -33.92 -30.43
C PHE A 12 -2.06 -32.65 -29.68
N TRP A 13 -0.78 -32.21 -29.72
CA TRP A 13 -0.35 -31.04 -29.01
C TRP A 13 -1.22 -29.82 -29.34
N MET A 14 -1.23 -29.41 -30.61
CA MET A 14 -1.96 -28.18 -31.01
C MET A 14 -3.48 -28.38 -31.05
N LYS A 15 -3.97 -29.61 -31.20
CA LYS A 15 -5.39 -29.87 -31.36
C LYS A 15 -6.13 -30.18 -30.06
N ILE A 16 -5.46 -30.76 -29.10
CA ILE A 16 -6.06 -31.27 -27.86
C ILE A 16 -5.37 -30.68 -26.62
N TYR A 17 -4.06 -30.92 -26.46
CA TYR A 17 -3.39 -30.59 -25.19
C TYR A 17 -3.24 -29.08 -24.97
N GLU A 18 -2.77 -28.34 -25.95
CA GLU A 18 -2.59 -26.91 -25.85
C GLU A 18 -3.90 -26.15 -25.59
N PRO A 19 -4.99 -26.37 -26.34
CA PRO A 19 -6.27 -25.73 -26.06
C PRO A 19 -6.82 -26.04 -24.66
N PHE A 20 -6.66 -27.27 -24.20
CA PHE A 20 -7.13 -27.68 -22.88
C PHE A 20 -6.29 -27.00 -21.78
N ILE A 21 -4.97 -27.07 -21.90
CA ILE A 21 -4.05 -26.45 -20.92
C ILE A 21 -4.23 -24.94 -20.90
N ARG A 22 -4.34 -24.30 -22.06
CA ARG A 22 -4.60 -22.87 -22.19
C ARG A 22 -5.89 -22.46 -21.48
N LYS A 23 -6.96 -23.22 -21.68
CA LYS A 23 -8.25 -22.98 -21.02
C LYS A 23 -8.16 -23.20 -19.52
N ALA A 24 -7.50 -24.26 -19.08
CA ALA A 24 -7.30 -24.56 -17.66
C ALA A 24 -6.43 -23.50 -16.95
N ALA A 25 -5.43 -22.96 -17.66
CA ALA A 25 -4.58 -21.88 -17.17
C ALA A 25 -5.24 -20.48 -17.25
N GLY A 26 -6.46 -20.36 -17.76
CA GLY A 26 -7.15 -19.07 -17.90
C GLY A 26 -6.52 -18.10 -18.91
N MET A 27 -5.62 -18.57 -19.78
CA MET A 27 -4.87 -17.72 -20.72
C MET A 27 -5.67 -17.19 -21.92
N GLY A 28 -6.93 -17.59 -22.08
CA GLY A 28 -7.78 -17.17 -23.20
C GLY A 28 -7.26 -17.59 -24.56
N LYS A 29 -7.69 -16.89 -25.63
CA LYS A 29 -7.23 -17.07 -27.00
C LYS A 29 -6.27 -15.96 -27.38
N ALA A 30 -5.22 -16.29 -28.14
CA ALA A 30 -4.35 -15.26 -28.72
C ALA A 30 -5.17 -14.33 -29.64
N PRO A 31 -4.99 -13.00 -29.57
CA PRO A 31 -5.66 -12.07 -30.46
C PRO A 31 -5.18 -12.31 -31.89
N LEU A 32 -6.13 -12.34 -32.84
CA LEU A 32 -5.86 -12.51 -34.28
C LEU A 32 -5.86 -11.17 -35.03
N LEU A 33 -6.40 -10.13 -34.42
CA LEU A 33 -6.45 -8.79 -34.99
C LEU A 33 -5.34 -7.93 -34.38
N PRO A 34 -4.86 -6.92 -35.13
CA PRO A 34 -3.97 -5.93 -34.57
C PRO A 34 -4.60 -5.24 -33.36
N ASP A 35 -3.75 -4.82 -32.42
CA ASP A 35 -4.18 -4.01 -31.27
C ASP A 35 -4.76 -2.67 -31.82
N PRO A 36 -6.03 -2.34 -31.53
CA PRO A 36 -6.64 -1.11 -31.97
C PRO A 36 -6.18 0.11 -31.14
N ASP A 37 -5.55 -0.12 -29.99
CA ASP A 37 -5.15 0.91 -29.07
C ASP A 37 -3.92 1.69 -29.58
N ARG A 38 -3.79 2.91 -29.13
CA ARG A 38 -2.64 3.79 -29.42
C ARG A 38 -1.83 3.98 -28.16
N TYR A 39 -0.51 4.02 -28.34
CA TYR A 39 0.47 4.25 -27.28
C TYR A 39 1.40 5.37 -27.70
N GLU A 40 1.78 6.23 -26.75
CA GLU A 40 2.68 7.35 -26.99
C GLU A 40 3.91 7.28 -26.12
N HIS A 41 5.02 7.84 -26.58
CA HIS A 41 6.26 8.01 -25.86
C HIS A 41 6.58 9.50 -25.76
N ASN A 42 6.78 9.99 -24.54
CA ASN A 42 7.13 11.38 -24.27
C ASN A 42 8.48 11.46 -23.54
N TYR A 43 9.21 12.53 -23.82
CA TYR A 43 10.47 12.88 -23.17
C TYR A 43 10.30 14.19 -22.44
N GLU A 44 10.50 14.20 -21.14
CA GLU A 44 10.24 15.34 -20.27
C GLU A 44 11.47 15.64 -19.39
N HIS A 45 11.57 16.91 -18.98
CA HIS A 45 12.60 17.40 -18.07
C HIS A 45 11.97 18.24 -16.97
N CYS A 46 12.45 18.08 -15.75
CA CYS A 46 12.06 18.92 -14.62
C CYS A 46 13.26 19.13 -13.68
N ASP A 47 13.15 20.14 -12.83
CA ASP A 47 14.13 20.37 -11.79
C ASP A 47 13.88 19.38 -10.63
N VAL A 48 12.61 19.21 -10.23
CA VAL A 48 12.19 18.29 -9.18
C VAL A 48 11.05 17.42 -9.67
N LEU A 49 11.25 16.10 -9.64
CA LEU A 49 10.17 15.12 -9.79
C LEU A 49 9.72 14.66 -8.41
N VAL A 50 8.44 14.80 -8.10
CA VAL A 50 7.82 14.28 -6.87
C VAL A 50 6.97 13.07 -7.22
N VAL A 51 7.27 11.91 -6.61
CA VAL A 51 6.59 10.64 -6.84
C VAL A 51 5.70 10.31 -5.66
N GLY A 52 4.39 10.36 -5.86
CA GLY A 52 3.37 10.22 -4.82
C GLY A 52 2.86 11.56 -4.32
N SER A 53 1.55 11.67 -4.14
CA SER A 53 0.86 12.90 -3.74
C SER A 53 0.20 12.81 -2.36
N GLY A 54 0.74 11.99 -1.49
CA GLY A 54 0.37 11.99 -0.07
C GLY A 54 0.77 13.29 0.63
N PRO A 55 0.61 13.39 1.96
CA PRO A 55 0.92 14.61 2.71
C PRO A 55 2.32 15.16 2.42
N SER A 56 3.35 14.31 2.50
CA SER A 56 4.73 14.71 2.25
C SER A 56 4.98 15.11 0.79
N GLY A 57 4.35 14.41 -0.16
CA GLY A 57 4.49 14.72 -1.59
C GLY A 57 3.84 16.05 -1.98
N LEU A 58 2.63 16.31 -1.49
CA LEU A 58 1.96 17.59 -1.71
C LEU A 58 2.73 18.75 -1.09
N ALA A 59 3.21 18.57 0.15
CA ALA A 59 4.01 19.57 0.85
C ALA A 59 5.31 19.89 0.08
N SER A 60 6.03 18.86 -0.38
CA SER A 60 7.29 19.04 -1.11
C SER A 60 7.09 19.66 -2.49
N ALA A 61 6.04 19.26 -3.22
CA ALA A 61 5.71 19.85 -4.50
C ALA A 61 5.36 21.34 -4.37
N LEU A 62 4.55 21.68 -3.34
CA LEU A 62 4.17 23.07 -3.07
C LEU A 62 5.38 23.94 -2.70
N ALA A 63 6.25 23.46 -1.81
CA ALA A 63 7.45 24.18 -1.38
C ALA A 63 8.41 24.40 -2.56
N ALA A 64 8.69 23.35 -3.35
CA ALA A 64 9.57 23.44 -4.50
C ALA A 64 9.01 24.38 -5.58
N ALA A 65 7.71 24.30 -5.87
CA ALA A 65 7.07 25.14 -6.88
C ALA A 65 7.01 26.63 -6.47
N LYS A 66 6.68 26.93 -5.19
CA LYS A 66 6.70 28.30 -4.66
C LYS A 66 8.08 28.92 -4.66
N ASN A 67 9.11 28.09 -4.55
CA ASN A 67 10.50 28.53 -4.64
C ASN A 67 11.00 28.64 -6.11
N GLY A 68 10.12 28.42 -7.11
CA GLY A 68 10.41 28.69 -8.51
C GLY A 68 10.93 27.48 -9.32
N ALA A 69 11.13 26.32 -8.73
CA ALA A 69 11.56 25.13 -9.45
C ALA A 69 10.46 24.61 -10.40
N ARG A 70 10.87 23.99 -11.52
CA ARG A 70 9.95 23.27 -12.43
C ARG A 70 9.66 21.90 -11.80
N VAL A 71 8.39 21.68 -11.43
CA VAL A 71 7.96 20.49 -10.69
C VAL A 71 7.06 19.61 -11.55
N ILE A 72 7.34 18.32 -11.57
CA ILE A 72 6.36 17.30 -11.99
C ILE A 72 5.92 16.54 -10.74
N LEU A 73 4.61 16.52 -10.46
CA LEU A 73 4.01 15.71 -9.41
C LEU A 73 3.27 14.54 -10.06
N ALA A 74 3.73 13.31 -9.80
CA ALA A 74 3.16 12.06 -10.30
C ALA A 74 2.39 11.33 -9.22
N GLU A 75 1.17 10.87 -9.55
CA GLU A 75 0.28 10.09 -8.68
C GLU A 75 -0.29 8.91 -9.46
N ASP A 76 -0.18 7.70 -8.92
CA ASP A 76 -0.67 6.48 -9.58
C ASP A 76 -2.20 6.32 -9.48
N LYS A 77 -2.83 6.92 -8.48
CA LYS A 77 -4.28 6.93 -8.27
C LYS A 77 -4.99 8.01 -9.11
N PRO A 78 -6.33 7.90 -9.25
CA PRO A 78 -7.13 8.91 -9.94
C PRO A 78 -7.22 10.24 -9.19
N ASN A 79 -7.00 10.23 -7.87
CA ASN A 79 -7.12 11.38 -6.99
C ASN A 79 -5.81 11.64 -6.27
N PHE A 80 -5.42 12.91 -6.19
CA PHE A 80 -4.32 13.35 -5.35
C PHE A 80 -4.74 13.42 -3.89
N GLY A 81 -3.79 13.20 -2.95
CA GLY A 81 -4.01 13.36 -1.52
C GLY A 81 -3.53 12.18 -0.67
N GLY A 82 -3.37 10.99 -1.26
CA GLY A 82 -2.92 9.81 -0.52
C GLY A 82 -3.81 9.52 0.69
N SER A 83 -3.23 9.32 1.87
CA SER A 83 -3.95 9.02 3.12
C SER A 83 -4.88 10.15 3.57
N LEU A 84 -4.66 11.40 3.18
CA LEU A 84 -5.55 12.53 3.50
C LEU A 84 -6.98 12.36 2.94
N LEU A 85 -7.17 11.48 1.97
CA LEU A 85 -8.50 11.16 1.42
C LEU A 85 -9.31 10.23 2.33
N THR A 86 -8.63 9.50 3.21
CA THR A 86 -9.25 8.47 4.06
C THR A 86 -9.11 8.75 5.55
N ASP A 87 -8.06 9.47 5.98
CA ASP A 87 -7.80 9.75 7.39
C ASP A 87 -8.58 10.98 7.88
N GLU A 88 -9.08 10.89 9.10
CA GLU A 88 -9.78 11.99 9.77
C GLU A 88 -8.78 12.83 10.56
N VAL A 89 -8.11 13.69 9.85
CA VAL A 89 -7.07 14.57 10.39
C VAL A 89 -7.35 16.02 10.03
N THR A 90 -6.78 16.95 10.77
CA THR A 90 -6.82 18.37 10.45
C THR A 90 -5.41 18.92 10.20
N ILE A 91 -5.29 19.83 9.24
CA ILE A 91 -4.05 20.53 8.88
C ILE A 91 -4.38 22.03 8.91
N GLY A 92 -3.78 22.74 9.87
CA GLY A 92 -4.22 24.10 10.17
C GLY A 92 -5.68 24.12 10.61
N ASN A 93 -6.52 24.85 9.87
CA ASN A 93 -7.96 24.97 10.13
C ASN A 93 -8.81 24.15 9.12
N MET A 94 -8.20 23.29 8.31
CA MET A 94 -8.86 22.50 7.27
C MET A 94 -8.82 21.02 7.61
N SER A 95 -9.81 20.26 7.12
CA SER A 95 -9.68 18.80 7.07
C SER A 95 -8.54 18.38 6.13
N GLY A 96 -7.98 17.20 6.33
CA GLY A 96 -6.91 16.69 5.45
C GLY A 96 -7.32 16.70 3.96
N LYS A 97 -8.57 16.33 3.66
CA LYS A 97 -9.10 16.34 2.30
C LYS A 97 -9.24 17.76 1.70
N GLU A 98 -9.68 18.72 2.50
CA GLU A 98 -9.76 20.13 2.08
C GLU A 98 -8.38 20.71 1.84
N TRP A 99 -7.42 20.46 2.73
CA TRP A 99 -6.03 20.89 2.56
C TRP A 99 -5.39 20.31 1.30
N ALA A 100 -5.62 19.03 1.02
CA ALA A 100 -5.12 18.40 -0.20
C ALA A 100 -5.73 19.07 -1.46
N SER A 101 -7.05 19.32 -1.46
CA SER A 101 -7.73 19.98 -2.57
C SER A 101 -7.25 21.41 -2.79
N ASP A 102 -7.07 22.19 -1.73
CA ASP A 102 -6.52 23.55 -1.78
C ASP A 102 -5.08 23.56 -2.31
N THR A 103 -4.22 22.67 -1.79
CA THR A 103 -2.83 22.52 -2.25
C THR A 103 -2.77 22.18 -3.74
N ILE A 104 -3.59 21.26 -4.23
CA ILE A 104 -3.68 20.92 -5.66
C ILE A 104 -4.17 22.11 -6.48
N SER A 105 -5.11 22.88 -5.97
CA SER A 105 -5.60 24.09 -6.66
C SER A 105 -4.49 25.14 -6.78
N GLN A 106 -3.72 25.35 -5.73
CA GLN A 106 -2.54 26.21 -5.77
C GLN A 106 -1.52 25.72 -6.81
N LEU A 107 -1.13 24.45 -6.75
CA LEU A 107 -0.17 23.85 -7.68
C LEU A 107 -0.63 23.95 -9.14
N LYS A 108 -1.92 23.71 -9.40
CA LYS A 108 -2.52 23.81 -10.75
C LYS A 108 -2.45 25.23 -11.33
N SER A 109 -2.47 26.25 -10.49
CA SER A 109 -2.38 27.67 -10.91
C SER A 109 -0.96 28.11 -11.26
N MET A 110 0.06 27.33 -10.91
CA MET A 110 1.47 27.67 -11.11
C MET A 110 1.96 27.20 -12.49
N PRO A 111 2.53 28.07 -13.31
CA PRO A 111 2.98 27.73 -14.67
C PRO A 111 4.20 26.79 -14.71
N ASN A 112 4.94 26.70 -13.60
CA ASN A 112 6.11 25.85 -13.43
C ASN A 112 5.77 24.45 -12.88
N VAL A 113 4.48 24.05 -12.81
CA VAL A 113 4.02 22.78 -12.26
C VAL A 113 3.26 21.96 -13.30
N ILE A 114 3.61 20.68 -13.39
CA ILE A 114 2.87 19.67 -14.16
C ILE A 114 2.31 18.63 -13.20
N LEU A 115 0.99 18.46 -13.21
CA LEU A 115 0.29 17.46 -12.39
C LEU A 115 -0.07 16.25 -13.26
N LYS A 116 0.38 15.06 -12.88
CA LYS A 116 0.13 13.78 -13.54
C LYS A 116 -0.58 12.83 -12.61
N LYS A 117 -1.87 12.60 -12.80
CA LYS A 117 -2.65 11.58 -12.10
C LYS A 117 -2.76 10.30 -12.94
N ARG A 118 -3.08 9.17 -12.34
CA ARG A 118 -3.09 7.84 -12.99
C ARG A 118 -1.74 7.52 -13.64
N SER A 119 -0.66 8.00 -13.02
CA SER A 119 0.68 8.04 -13.58
C SER A 119 1.65 7.38 -12.62
N GLN A 120 2.00 6.13 -12.90
CA GLN A 120 2.85 5.31 -12.07
C GLN A 120 4.30 5.42 -12.51
N VAL A 121 5.18 5.94 -11.65
CA VAL A 121 6.62 5.84 -11.84
C VAL A 121 7.06 4.43 -11.42
N PHE A 122 7.53 3.64 -12.37
CA PHE A 122 7.85 2.23 -12.16
C PHE A 122 9.32 1.88 -12.44
N GLY A 123 10.09 2.81 -13.00
CA GLY A 123 11.48 2.60 -13.31
C GLY A 123 12.36 3.77 -12.87
N TYR A 124 13.50 3.47 -12.26
CA TYR A 124 14.52 4.45 -11.89
C TYR A 124 15.88 3.96 -12.39
N TYR A 125 16.50 4.73 -13.29
CA TYR A 125 17.71 4.38 -13.99
C TYR A 125 18.83 5.38 -13.73
N ASP A 126 20.03 5.11 -14.25
CA ASP A 126 21.18 5.98 -14.05
C ASP A 126 20.95 7.41 -14.54
N HIS A 127 21.64 8.36 -13.92
CA HIS A 127 21.55 9.80 -14.19
C HIS A 127 20.16 10.40 -13.96
N ASN A 128 19.47 9.93 -12.92
CA ASN A 128 18.12 10.38 -12.56
C ASN A 128 17.11 10.30 -13.71
N MET A 129 17.25 9.30 -14.56
CA MET A 129 16.23 8.99 -15.55
C MET A 129 15.17 8.11 -14.90
N THR A 130 13.94 8.58 -14.86
CA THR A 130 12.79 7.82 -14.41
C THR A 130 11.85 7.51 -15.56
N VAL A 131 11.14 6.40 -15.46
CA VAL A 131 10.12 6.00 -16.44
C VAL A 131 8.78 5.89 -15.74
N MET A 132 7.78 6.53 -16.32
CA MET A 132 6.42 6.63 -15.81
C MET A 132 5.42 6.23 -16.89
N ILE A 133 4.43 5.43 -16.52
CA ILE A 133 3.29 5.12 -17.37
C ILE A 133 2.06 5.91 -16.92
N GLU A 134 1.50 6.70 -17.81
CA GLU A 134 0.24 7.43 -17.64
C GLU A 134 -0.90 6.65 -18.30
N ARG A 135 -1.92 6.28 -17.53
CA ARG A 135 -3.16 5.66 -18.02
C ARG A 135 -4.12 6.75 -18.50
N VAL A 136 -4.03 7.11 -19.78
CA VAL A 136 -4.74 8.27 -20.34
C VAL A 136 -6.22 7.96 -20.56
N SER A 137 -6.55 6.81 -21.14
CA SER A 137 -7.94 6.46 -21.48
C SER A 137 -8.38 5.07 -21.05
N ASP A 138 -7.59 4.32 -20.28
CA ASP A 138 -7.99 3.01 -19.74
C ASP A 138 -9.32 3.02 -18.97
N HIS A 139 -9.68 4.16 -18.39
CA HIS A 139 -10.87 4.38 -17.58
C HIS A 139 -12.03 5.04 -18.35
N ILE A 140 -11.87 5.27 -19.65
CA ILE A 140 -12.86 5.91 -20.50
C ILE A 140 -13.50 4.85 -21.37
N GLU A 141 -14.82 4.66 -21.24
CA GLU A 141 -15.54 3.61 -21.96
C GLU A 141 -15.49 3.80 -23.48
N ASN A 142 -15.63 5.03 -23.95
CA ASN A 142 -15.62 5.38 -25.38
C ASN A 142 -14.62 6.53 -25.63
N PRO A 143 -13.30 6.24 -25.63
CA PRO A 143 -12.29 7.26 -25.88
C PRO A 143 -12.32 7.74 -27.35
N SER A 144 -11.88 8.99 -27.60
CA SER A 144 -11.69 9.48 -28.96
C SER A 144 -10.69 8.58 -29.72
N LYS A 145 -10.91 8.36 -31.00
CA LYS A 145 -10.06 7.55 -31.90
C LYS A 145 -8.57 7.91 -31.83
N TYR A 146 -8.26 9.16 -31.52
CA TYR A 146 -6.88 9.68 -31.50
C TYR A 146 -6.30 9.78 -30.07
N THR A 147 -7.10 9.50 -29.04
CA THR A 147 -6.63 9.50 -27.64
C THR A 147 -5.78 8.24 -27.39
N PRO A 148 -4.55 8.36 -26.91
CA PRO A 148 -3.77 7.19 -26.57
C PRO A 148 -4.39 6.48 -25.37
N ARG A 149 -4.27 5.15 -25.35
CA ARG A 149 -4.65 4.36 -24.19
C ARG A 149 -3.71 4.63 -23.02
N GLN A 150 -2.42 4.57 -23.31
CA GLN A 150 -1.37 4.80 -22.33
C GLN A 150 -0.25 5.63 -22.97
N ARG A 151 0.47 6.34 -22.10
CA ARG A 151 1.61 7.16 -22.49
C ARG A 151 2.80 6.83 -21.61
N LEU A 152 3.92 6.48 -22.21
CA LEU A 152 5.17 6.22 -21.53
C LEU A 152 6.00 7.50 -21.50
N HIS A 153 6.36 7.98 -20.31
CA HIS A 153 7.16 9.16 -20.11
C HIS A 153 8.57 8.77 -19.67
N TYR A 154 9.57 9.29 -20.37
CA TYR A 154 10.98 9.26 -19.98
C TYR A 154 11.32 10.61 -19.38
N ILE A 155 11.49 10.68 -18.07
CA ILE A 155 11.66 11.93 -17.33
C ILE A 155 13.09 12.01 -16.83
N ARG A 156 13.81 13.07 -17.23
CA ARG A 156 15.10 13.44 -16.66
C ARG A 156 14.89 14.53 -15.62
N ALA A 157 15.04 14.16 -14.35
CA ALA A 157 14.88 15.07 -13.23
C ALA A 157 16.24 15.53 -12.70
N GLY A 158 16.32 16.78 -12.28
CA GLY A 158 17.48 17.29 -11.55
C GLY A 158 17.59 16.62 -10.18
N GLU A 159 16.49 16.55 -9.45
CA GLU A 159 16.31 15.83 -8.18
C GLU A 159 15.00 15.02 -8.20
N VAL A 160 14.95 13.89 -7.49
CA VAL A 160 13.75 13.07 -7.35
C VAL A 160 13.38 12.95 -5.88
N ILE A 161 12.13 13.27 -5.56
CA ILE A 161 11.56 13.11 -4.22
C ILE A 161 10.65 11.88 -4.27
N VAL A 162 10.99 10.83 -3.50
CA VAL A 162 10.19 9.62 -3.38
C VAL A 162 9.30 9.73 -2.15
N SER A 163 8.02 10.01 -2.38
CA SER A 163 6.97 10.14 -1.36
C SER A 163 5.87 9.08 -1.56
N THR A 164 6.31 7.86 -1.88
CA THR A 164 5.47 6.72 -2.26
C THR A 164 4.73 6.07 -1.08
N GLY A 165 4.91 6.60 0.13
CA GLY A 165 4.20 6.15 1.31
C GLY A 165 4.67 4.77 1.81
N SER A 166 3.73 4.04 2.38
CA SER A 166 3.95 2.71 2.95
C SER A 166 2.83 1.76 2.57
N ILE A 167 3.12 0.47 2.65
CA ILE A 167 2.17 -0.62 2.43
C ILE A 167 1.81 -1.25 3.78
N GLU A 168 0.53 -1.46 4.02
CA GLU A 168 0.06 -2.15 5.21
C GLU A 168 0.47 -3.61 5.18
N ARG A 169 1.02 -4.12 6.30
CA ARG A 169 1.48 -5.50 6.42
C ARG A 169 0.32 -6.47 6.68
N PRO A 170 0.27 -7.62 6.00
CA PRO A 170 -0.62 -8.70 6.39
C PRO A 170 -0.12 -9.40 7.66
N ILE A 171 -1.03 -10.12 8.33
CA ILE A 171 -0.72 -11.06 9.39
C ILE A 171 -1.02 -12.46 8.87
N SER A 172 -0.10 -13.40 9.03
CA SER A 172 -0.24 -14.77 8.55
C SER A 172 -1.01 -15.64 9.56
N PHE A 173 -2.10 -16.28 9.11
CA PHE A 173 -2.93 -17.19 9.90
C PHE A 173 -3.53 -18.29 9.02
N GLY A 174 -4.21 -19.26 9.61
CA GLY A 174 -4.72 -20.42 8.87
C GLY A 174 -5.69 -20.06 7.74
N ASN A 175 -5.38 -20.53 6.53
CA ASN A 175 -6.17 -20.30 5.31
C ASN A 175 -6.45 -18.79 5.06
N ASN A 176 -5.43 -17.96 5.21
CA ASN A 176 -5.51 -16.51 5.03
C ASN A 176 -5.59 -16.05 3.56
N ASP A 177 -5.68 -16.99 2.63
CA ASP A 177 -5.86 -16.78 1.19
C ASP A 177 -7.32 -16.77 0.73
N ARG A 178 -8.27 -16.96 1.65
CA ARG A 178 -9.71 -17.01 1.28
C ARG A 178 -10.24 -15.64 0.86
N PRO A 179 -11.09 -15.61 -0.21
CA PRO A 179 -11.80 -14.38 -0.58
C PRO A 179 -12.63 -13.83 0.58
N GLY A 180 -12.58 -12.53 0.79
CA GLY A 180 -13.18 -11.82 1.91
C GLY A 180 -12.16 -11.41 2.99
N ILE A 181 -10.87 -11.77 2.81
CA ILE A 181 -9.78 -11.31 3.67
C ILE A 181 -9.07 -10.18 2.92
N VAL A 182 -9.00 -9.00 3.53
CA VAL A 182 -8.44 -7.77 2.95
C VAL A 182 -7.60 -7.02 3.99
N LEU A 183 -6.80 -6.06 3.54
CA LEU A 183 -6.12 -5.14 4.44
C LEU A 183 -7.10 -4.11 5.02
N ALA A 184 -6.90 -3.69 6.26
CA ALA A 184 -7.79 -2.76 6.93
C ALA A 184 -7.83 -1.39 6.24
N SER A 185 -6.69 -0.89 5.78
CA SER A 185 -6.60 0.35 5.00
C SER A 185 -7.35 0.27 3.66
N ALA A 186 -7.30 -0.89 2.99
CA ALA A 186 -8.03 -1.10 1.75
C ALA A 186 -9.56 -1.08 1.99
N ALA A 187 -10.03 -1.75 3.06
CA ALA A 187 -11.44 -1.70 3.44
C ALA A 187 -11.90 -0.26 3.73
N LYS A 188 -11.09 0.52 4.46
CA LYS A 188 -11.37 1.95 4.72
C LYS A 188 -11.41 2.76 3.43
N GLU A 189 -10.48 2.53 2.50
CA GLU A 189 -10.47 3.21 1.20
C GLU A 189 -11.72 2.87 0.38
N TYR A 190 -12.14 1.59 0.34
CA TYR A 190 -13.38 1.20 -0.33
C TYR A 190 -14.60 1.95 0.23
N MET A 191 -14.71 2.07 1.54
CA MET A 191 -15.83 2.77 2.18
C MET A 191 -15.78 4.29 1.93
N LYS A 192 -14.62 4.94 2.11
CA LYS A 192 -14.51 6.41 2.08
C LYS A 192 -14.36 7.02 0.69
N VAL A 193 -13.74 6.31 -0.23
CA VAL A 193 -13.46 6.84 -1.59
C VAL A 193 -14.42 6.27 -2.62
N TYR A 194 -14.81 5.00 -2.46
CA TYR A 194 -15.67 4.31 -3.43
C TYR A 194 -17.09 4.04 -2.91
N GLU A 195 -17.41 4.47 -1.69
CA GLU A 195 -18.72 4.30 -1.06
C GLU A 195 -19.25 2.85 -1.10
N THR A 196 -18.30 1.90 -0.94
CA THR A 196 -18.56 0.47 -1.08
C THR A 196 -18.15 -0.28 0.18
N LEU A 197 -19.10 -1.04 0.75
CA LEU A 197 -18.84 -1.93 1.88
C LEU A 197 -18.17 -3.22 1.42
N VAL A 198 -17.12 -3.64 2.11
CA VAL A 198 -16.41 -4.91 1.84
C VAL A 198 -17.10 -6.11 2.51
N GLY A 199 -17.99 -5.88 3.47
CA GLY A 199 -18.77 -6.90 4.18
C GLY A 199 -19.72 -6.28 5.17
N LYS A 200 -20.59 -7.11 5.77
CA LYS A 200 -21.62 -6.72 6.76
C LYS A 200 -21.37 -7.32 8.16
N LYS A 201 -20.47 -8.30 8.27
CA LYS A 201 -20.04 -8.92 9.53
C LYS A 201 -18.50 -8.88 9.61
N PRO A 202 -17.89 -7.67 9.75
CA PRO A 202 -16.44 -7.52 9.70
C PRO A 202 -15.77 -7.97 10.99
N ILE A 203 -14.61 -8.62 10.83
CA ILE A 203 -13.63 -8.77 11.88
C ILE A 203 -12.45 -7.86 11.55
N ILE A 204 -12.08 -6.97 12.47
CA ILE A 204 -10.84 -6.19 12.38
C ILE A 204 -9.76 -6.94 13.14
N PHE A 205 -8.74 -7.41 12.43
CA PHE A 205 -7.65 -8.18 13.01
C PHE A 205 -6.35 -7.40 12.97
N THR A 206 -5.75 -7.14 14.14
CA THR A 206 -4.62 -6.20 14.23
C THR A 206 -3.63 -6.51 15.35
N ASN A 207 -2.43 -5.93 15.21
CA ASN A 207 -1.39 -5.81 16.24
C ASN A 207 -1.01 -4.33 16.51
N ASN A 208 -1.82 -3.37 16.05
CA ASN A 208 -1.52 -1.93 16.12
C ASN A 208 -2.79 -1.08 16.14
N ASP A 209 -2.64 0.24 16.44
CA ASP A 209 -3.79 1.14 16.59
C ASP A 209 -4.39 1.62 15.28
N THR A 210 -3.66 1.61 14.16
CA THR A 210 -4.14 2.25 12.92
C THR A 210 -5.38 1.59 12.34
N ALA A 211 -5.55 0.27 12.56
CA ALA A 211 -6.71 -0.49 12.12
C ALA A 211 -8.03 -0.06 12.79
N TYR A 212 -7.95 0.53 13.97
CA TYR A 212 -9.15 1.01 14.68
C TYR A 212 -9.87 2.12 13.92
N SER A 213 -9.17 2.88 13.10
CA SER A 213 -9.80 3.85 12.19
C SER A 213 -10.75 3.17 11.19
N THR A 214 -10.44 1.96 10.76
CA THR A 214 -11.32 1.15 9.89
C THR A 214 -12.55 0.66 10.67
N ALA A 215 -12.37 0.26 11.93
CA ALA A 215 -13.50 -0.10 12.80
C ALA A 215 -14.47 1.07 12.98
N LEU A 216 -13.95 2.27 13.24
CA LEU A 216 -14.75 3.48 13.36
C LEU A 216 -15.51 3.80 12.06
N GLU A 217 -14.92 3.51 10.90
CA GLU A 217 -15.60 3.72 9.63
C GLU A 217 -16.77 2.73 9.41
N PHE A 218 -16.63 1.46 9.83
CA PHE A 218 -17.76 0.52 9.84
C PHE A 218 -18.89 1.00 10.76
N ILE A 219 -18.55 1.50 11.95
CA ILE A 219 -19.53 2.03 12.90
C ILE A 219 -20.31 3.21 12.32
N LYS A 220 -19.65 4.10 11.57
CA LYS A 220 -20.33 5.22 10.86
C LYS A 220 -21.32 4.75 9.79
N ASN A 221 -21.15 3.54 9.29
CA ASN A 221 -22.03 2.89 8.34
C ASN A 221 -23.01 1.91 9.02
N ASP A 222 -23.28 2.09 10.32
CA ASP A 222 -24.22 1.28 11.12
C ASP A 222 -23.86 -0.22 11.17
N ILE A 223 -22.58 -0.54 11.06
CA ILE A 223 -22.07 -1.91 11.15
C ILE A 223 -21.17 -2.03 12.37
N GLU A 224 -21.48 -2.98 13.25
CA GLU A 224 -20.71 -3.27 14.44
C GLU A 224 -19.60 -4.31 14.12
N PRO A 225 -18.30 -3.92 14.14
CA PRO A 225 -17.21 -4.86 13.93
C PRO A 225 -16.85 -5.60 15.22
N ILE A 226 -16.29 -6.81 15.08
CA ILE A 226 -15.56 -7.47 16.14
C ILE A 226 -14.09 -7.15 15.97
N ILE A 227 -13.41 -6.70 17.04
CA ILE A 227 -11.99 -6.40 16.98
C ILE A 227 -11.21 -7.50 17.68
N VAL A 228 -10.19 -8.03 17.00
CA VAL A 228 -9.24 -9.04 17.49
C VAL A 228 -7.87 -8.40 17.48
N ASP A 229 -7.31 -8.15 18.65
CA ASP A 229 -6.01 -7.51 18.82
C ASP A 229 -5.05 -8.47 19.52
N THR A 230 -3.87 -8.65 18.93
CA THR A 230 -2.85 -9.54 19.48
C THR A 230 -2.22 -9.01 20.76
N ARG A 231 -2.25 -7.71 20.99
CA ARG A 231 -1.69 -7.06 22.19
C ARG A 231 -2.51 -7.36 23.42
N ASP A 232 -1.87 -7.31 24.58
CA ASP A 232 -2.56 -7.53 25.86
C ASP A 232 -3.53 -6.38 26.19
N SER A 233 -3.21 -5.17 25.78
CA SER A 233 -4.02 -3.96 25.90
C SER A 233 -3.48 -2.86 24.99
N SER A 234 -4.23 -1.79 24.80
CA SER A 234 -3.74 -0.54 24.21
C SER A 234 -4.49 0.66 24.83
N ASN A 235 -3.77 1.76 25.03
CA ASN A 235 -4.27 3.05 25.50
C ASN A 235 -4.33 4.12 24.40
N GLY A 236 -4.16 3.72 23.13
CA GLY A 236 -4.26 4.62 21.98
C GLY A 236 -5.59 5.37 21.92
N GLU A 237 -5.61 6.54 21.33
CA GLU A 237 -6.81 7.39 21.27
C GLU A 237 -7.94 6.72 20.48
N LEU A 238 -7.64 6.10 19.34
CA LEU A 238 -8.64 5.39 18.53
C LEU A 238 -9.20 4.15 19.26
N VAL A 239 -8.37 3.48 20.06
CA VAL A 239 -8.81 2.33 20.86
C VAL A 239 -9.81 2.76 21.91
N LYS A 240 -9.52 3.86 22.62
CA LYS A 240 -10.44 4.46 23.60
C LYS A 240 -11.75 4.91 22.97
N GLU A 241 -11.69 5.52 21.79
CA GLU A 241 -12.89 5.94 21.07
C GLU A 241 -13.80 4.76 20.73
N VAL A 242 -13.22 3.66 20.23
CA VAL A 242 -13.96 2.43 19.92
C VAL A 242 -14.58 1.81 21.20
N GLN A 243 -13.83 1.77 22.31
CA GLN A 243 -14.33 1.30 23.60
C GLN A 243 -15.51 2.15 24.10
N GLN A 244 -15.43 3.47 23.96
CA GLN A 244 -16.52 4.39 24.36
C GLN A 244 -17.81 4.17 23.53
N LYS A 245 -17.69 3.65 22.32
CA LYS A 245 -18.82 3.24 21.47
C LYS A 245 -19.38 1.86 21.83
N GLY A 246 -18.84 1.19 22.85
CA GLY A 246 -19.31 -0.11 23.33
C GLY A 246 -18.92 -1.31 22.46
N ILE A 247 -18.00 -1.15 21.52
CA ILE A 247 -17.57 -2.22 20.62
C ILE A 247 -16.71 -3.24 21.35
N SER A 248 -16.97 -4.53 21.08
CA SER A 248 -16.23 -5.65 21.66
C SER A 248 -14.80 -5.74 21.10
N ILE A 249 -13.80 -5.65 21.98
CA ILE A 249 -12.39 -5.86 21.65
C ILE A 249 -11.89 -7.12 22.36
N LYS A 250 -11.39 -8.08 21.58
CA LYS A 250 -10.74 -9.30 22.08
C LYS A 250 -9.23 -9.08 22.07
N PHE A 251 -8.71 -8.55 23.18
CA PHE A 251 -7.26 -8.42 23.40
C PHE A 251 -6.60 -9.77 23.66
N ASN A 252 -5.27 -9.84 23.44
CA ASN A 252 -4.46 -11.04 23.54
C ASN A 252 -5.08 -12.21 22.78
N SER A 253 -5.52 -11.91 21.55
CA SER A 253 -6.26 -12.86 20.72
C SER A 253 -5.80 -12.77 19.26
N GLY A 254 -5.93 -13.86 18.54
CA GLY A 254 -5.57 -13.93 17.13
C GLY A 254 -6.54 -14.80 16.33
N ILE A 255 -6.46 -14.73 15.01
CA ILE A 255 -7.21 -15.62 14.13
C ILE A 255 -6.38 -16.89 13.92
N ALA A 256 -6.90 -18.02 14.37
CA ALA A 256 -6.25 -19.31 14.24
C ALA A 256 -6.47 -19.93 12.85
N ASP A 257 -7.70 -19.86 12.35
CA ASP A 257 -8.12 -20.45 11.06
C ASP A 257 -9.37 -19.75 10.53
N THR A 258 -9.69 -19.98 9.27
CA THR A 258 -10.92 -19.50 8.63
C THR A 258 -11.72 -20.65 8.04
N LYS A 259 -13.04 -20.46 7.89
CA LYS A 259 -13.94 -21.42 7.24
C LYS A 259 -14.69 -20.74 6.09
N GLY A 260 -15.07 -21.55 5.12
CA GLY A 260 -15.81 -21.16 3.93
C GLY A 260 -15.35 -21.96 2.72
N HIS A 261 -16.13 -21.94 1.65
CA HIS A 261 -15.79 -22.65 0.40
C HIS A 261 -15.32 -21.67 -0.67
N LEU A 262 -16.22 -20.84 -1.22
CA LEU A 262 -15.87 -19.82 -2.22
C LEU A 262 -15.42 -18.49 -1.60
N LYS A 263 -15.85 -18.22 -0.38
CA LYS A 263 -15.50 -17.05 0.41
C LYS A 263 -15.56 -17.41 1.90
N ILE A 264 -15.01 -16.56 2.72
CA ILE A 264 -15.09 -16.68 4.17
C ILE A 264 -16.56 -16.62 4.65
N ASN A 265 -16.89 -17.45 5.65
CA ASN A 265 -18.18 -17.40 6.36
C ASN A 265 -18.03 -17.41 7.88
N SER A 266 -16.85 -17.77 8.38
CA SER A 266 -16.52 -17.69 9.80
C SER A 266 -15.02 -17.74 10.02
N ALA A 267 -14.56 -17.20 11.15
CA ALA A 267 -13.20 -17.29 11.64
C ALA A 267 -13.14 -18.07 12.94
N ILE A 268 -12.03 -18.74 13.18
CA ILE A 268 -11.69 -19.31 14.47
C ILE A 268 -10.78 -18.32 15.18
N ILE A 269 -11.29 -17.69 16.23
CA ILE A 269 -10.55 -16.75 17.07
C ILE A 269 -10.02 -17.52 18.28
N GLY A 270 -8.72 -17.38 18.55
CA GLY A 270 -8.08 -18.01 19.68
C GLY A 270 -7.52 -16.98 20.66
N LYS A 271 -7.66 -17.26 21.96
CA LYS A 271 -6.96 -16.55 23.04
C LYS A 271 -5.52 -17.00 23.05
N LEU A 272 -4.56 -16.10 22.95
CA LEU A 272 -3.14 -16.39 22.98
C LEU A 272 -2.67 -16.71 24.40
N ASP A 273 -1.67 -17.59 24.52
CA ASP A 273 -0.96 -17.80 25.78
C ASP A 273 0.01 -16.64 26.07
N SER A 274 0.70 -16.69 27.22
CA SER A 274 1.65 -15.64 27.60
C SER A 274 2.89 -15.56 26.71
N SER A 275 3.25 -16.64 26.02
CA SER A 275 4.36 -16.69 25.05
C SER A 275 3.93 -16.32 23.63
N LYS A 276 2.62 -16.29 23.38
CA LYS A 276 1.99 -16.10 22.06
C LYS A 276 2.35 -17.18 21.02
N GLU A 277 2.79 -18.34 21.51
CA GLU A 277 3.17 -19.49 20.67
C GLU A 277 2.05 -20.52 20.51
N SER A 278 0.98 -20.42 21.33
CA SER A 278 -0.18 -21.31 21.26
C SER A 278 -1.49 -20.61 21.62
N PHE A 279 -2.61 -21.25 21.26
CA PHE A 279 -3.94 -20.82 21.69
C PHE A 279 -4.40 -21.60 22.92
N ILE A 280 -4.83 -20.89 23.98
CA ILE A 280 -5.37 -21.48 25.22
C ILE A 280 -6.80 -21.95 24.98
N SER A 281 -7.58 -21.21 24.19
CA SER A 281 -8.96 -21.50 23.86
C SER A 281 -9.29 -20.98 22.48
N GLU A 282 -10.26 -21.60 21.82
CA GLU A 282 -10.70 -21.22 20.48
C GLU A 282 -12.22 -21.14 20.41
N GLU A 283 -12.73 -20.17 19.69
CA GLU A 283 -14.16 -20.02 19.40
C GLU A 283 -14.39 -19.76 17.91
N THR A 284 -15.53 -20.20 17.39
CA THR A 284 -15.91 -19.91 16.00
C THR A 284 -16.85 -18.71 15.96
N VAL A 285 -16.51 -17.71 15.18
CA VAL A 285 -17.28 -16.48 15.01
C VAL A 285 -17.70 -16.32 13.55
N GLU A 286 -18.98 -16.07 13.30
CA GLU A 286 -19.47 -15.78 11.94
C GLU A 286 -18.93 -14.43 11.45
N CYS A 287 -18.43 -14.43 10.21
CA CYS A 287 -17.98 -13.21 9.53
C CYS A 287 -18.09 -13.38 8.01
N ASP A 288 -18.19 -12.31 7.30
CA ASP A 288 -18.16 -12.28 5.83
C ASP A 288 -16.95 -11.51 5.27
N CYS A 289 -16.20 -10.83 6.13
CA CYS A 289 -14.91 -10.24 5.81
C CYS A 289 -13.99 -10.17 7.05
N ILE A 290 -12.69 -10.21 6.80
CA ILE A 290 -11.62 -9.94 7.77
C ILE A 290 -10.79 -8.80 7.21
N CYS A 291 -10.67 -7.71 7.99
CA CYS A 291 -9.85 -6.55 7.66
C CYS A 291 -8.61 -6.59 8.57
N MET A 292 -7.45 -6.98 8.02
CA MET A 292 -6.24 -7.19 8.82
C MET A 292 -5.23 -6.05 8.69
N SER A 293 -4.48 -5.80 9.76
CA SER A 293 -3.38 -4.85 9.80
C SER A 293 -2.25 -5.34 10.69
N GLY A 294 -1.09 -5.59 10.12
CA GLY A 294 0.15 -5.95 10.80
C GLY A 294 1.13 -4.78 10.94
N GLY A 295 0.66 -3.54 10.87
CA GLY A 295 1.49 -2.35 10.82
C GLY A 295 1.89 -1.96 9.39
N TRP A 296 2.96 -1.18 9.23
CA TRP A 296 3.30 -0.53 7.98
C TRP A 296 4.73 -0.80 7.56
N THR A 297 4.96 -0.94 6.25
CA THR A 297 6.29 -1.10 5.65
C THR A 297 6.51 0.00 4.62
N PRO A 298 7.58 0.80 4.72
CA PRO A 298 7.94 1.82 3.74
C PRO A 298 8.04 1.25 2.32
N THR A 299 7.54 1.99 1.34
CA THR A 299 7.62 1.61 -0.07
C THR A 299 8.96 2.02 -0.66
N VAL A 300 9.97 1.15 -0.53
CA VAL A 300 11.38 1.44 -0.87
C VAL A 300 11.79 1.01 -2.28
N HIS A 301 10.85 0.55 -3.11
CA HIS A 301 11.15 -0.05 -4.42
C HIS A 301 11.93 0.88 -5.35
N LEU A 302 11.50 2.14 -5.50
CA LEU A 302 12.19 3.11 -6.36
C LEU A 302 13.56 3.49 -5.80
N SER A 303 13.69 3.64 -4.48
CA SER A 303 14.99 3.88 -3.83
C SER A 303 15.96 2.71 -4.06
N SER A 304 15.47 1.48 -3.99
CA SER A 304 16.26 0.27 -4.28
C SER A 304 16.67 0.22 -5.76
N GLN A 305 15.75 0.52 -6.70
CA GLN A 305 16.06 0.61 -8.13
C GLN A 305 17.07 1.71 -8.46
N ALA A 306 17.03 2.83 -7.73
CA ALA A 306 18.04 3.89 -7.84
C ALA A 306 19.44 3.43 -7.40
N GLY A 307 19.56 2.22 -6.86
CA GLY A 307 20.80 1.62 -6.36
C GLY A 307 21.15 2.07 -4.94
N ASN A 308 20.22 2.68 -4.23
CA ASN A 308 20.40 3.04 -2.82
C ASN A 308 20.47 1.78 -1.96
N LYS A 309 21.27 1.83 -0.91
CA LYS A 309 21.25 0.76 0.09
C LYS A 309 20.12 0.99 1.06
N LEU A 310 19.53 -0.10 1.52
CA LEU A 310 18.54 -0.10 2.56
C LEU A 310 19.20 -0.48 3.89
N LYS A 311 18.66 0.02 5.00
CA LYS A 311 18.97 -0.44 6.36
C LYS A 311 17.71 -0.84 7.09
N PHE A 312 17.81 -1.84 7.94
CA PHE A 312 16.72 -2.20 8.84
C PHE A 312 16.65 -1.19 9.98
N ASN A 313 15.45 -0.74 10.30
CA ASN A 313 15.17 0.16 11.42
C ASN A 313 14.34 -0.62 12.46
N ASP A 314 14.96 -0.91 13.62
CA ASP A 314 14.35 -1.69 14.71
C ASP A 314 13.20 -0.98 15.42
N ASP A 315 13.08 0.36 15.29
CA ASP A 315 12.00 1.12 15.92
C ASP A 315 10.66 0.93 15.21
N ILE A 316 10.72 0.71 13.89
CA ILE A 316 9.53 0.52 13.03
C ILE A 316 9.46 -0.89 12.42
N ASP A 317 10.43 -1.75 12.72
CA ASP A 317 10.57 -3.11 12.21
C ASP A 317 10.47 -3.20 10.68
N ALA A 318 11.15 -2.31 9.97
CA ALA A 318 11.10 -2.21 8.52
C ALA A 318 12.40 -1.70 7.91
N PHE A 319 12.58 -1.96 6.62
CA PHE A 319 13.66 -1.38 5.85
C PHE A 319 13.33 0.05 5.42
N VAL A 320 14.32 0.94 5.54
CA VAL A 320 14.29 2.32 5.07
C VAL A 320 15.48 2.62 4.17
N PRO A 321 15.41 3.62 3.28
CA PRO A 321 16.56 4.07 2.50
C PRO A 321 17.70 4.55 3.41
N ASP A 322 18.96 4.23 3.04
CA ASP A 322 20.16 4.64 3.80
C ASP A 322 21.13 5.40 2.89
N LYS A 323 22.03 4.70 2.20
CA LYS A 323 23.07 5.33 1.38
C LYS A 323 22.58 5.61 -0.03
N LYS A 324 22.54 6.87 -0.41
CA LYS A 324 22.11 7.34 -1.72
C LYS A 324 23.20 7.07 -2.78
N ARG A 325 22.80 6.59 -3.94
CA ARG A 325 23.63 6.47 -5.15
C ARG A 325 23.27 7.52 -6.20
N GLN A 326 21.99 7.85 -6.32
CA GLN A 326 21.45 8.84 -7.25
C GLN A 326 21.00 10.10 -6.49
N LYS A 327 20.57 11.13 -7.22
CA LYS A 327 19.97 12.35 -6.63
C LYS A 327 18.50 12.10 -6.28
N GLU A 328 18.28 11.22 -5.34
CA GLU A 328 16.98 10.81 -4.84
C GLU A 328 16.88 11.09 -3.33
N THR A 329 15.70 11.49 -2.86
CA THR A 329 15.42 11.67 -1.44
C THR A 329 14.04 11.09 -1.13
N ALA A 330 14.00 10.04 -0.31
CA ALA A 330 12.74 9.52 0.24
C ALA A 330 12.28 10.38 1.41
N ILE A 331 10.97 10.60 1.51
CA ILE A 331 10.34 11.40 2.57
C ILE A 331 9.02 10.77 3.03
N GLY A 332 8.55 11.22 4.21
CA GLY A 332 7.32 10.72 4.81
C GLY A 332 7.37 9.23 5.10
N ALA A 333 6.27 8.52 4.95
CA ALA A 333 6.20 7.09 5.28
C ALA A 333 7.14 6.22 4.43
N ALA A 334 7.54 6.65 3.23
CA ALA A 334 8.57 5.98 2.43
C ALA A 334 9.98 6.04 3.08
N ASN A 335 10.20 6.98 3.99
CA ASN A 335 11.41 7.12 4.80
C ASN A 335 11.20 6.66 6.27
N GLY A 336 10.03 6.11 6.60
CA GLY A 336 9.70 5.65 7.94
C GLY A 336 9.11 6.73 8.87
N SER A 337 8.81 7.92 8.35
CA SER A 337 8.12 9.00 9.08
C SER A 337 6.62 8.82 8.96
N PHE A 338 6.01 8.10 9.89
CA PHE A 338 4.60 7.70 9.82
C PHE A 338 3.62 8.75 10.35
N THR A 339 4.07 9.74 11.13
CA THR A 339 3.18 10.78 11.62
C THR A 339 2.94 11.87 10.58
N LEU A 340 1.75 12.45 10.59
CA LEU A 340 1.37 13.51 9.66
C LEU A 340 2.23 14.75 9.82
N ASN A 341 2.51 15.17 11.08
CA ASN A 341 3.37 16.30 11.36
C ASN A 341 4.78 16.12 10.80
N GLN A 342 5.39 14.94 10.98
CA GLN A 342 6.71 14.62 10.43
C GLN A 342 6.68 14.62 8.91
N SER A 343 5.67 13.98 8.30
CA SER A 343 5.51 13.90 6.85
C SER A 343 5.38 15.28 6.20
N LEU A 344 4.61 16.18 6.80
CA LEU A 344 4.47 17.56 6.32
C LEU A 344 5.77 18.35 6.48
N ALA A 345 6.40 18.29 7.66
CA ALA A 345 7.66 19.00 7.94
C ALA A 345 8.78 18.55 6.99
N GLU A 346 8.98 17.23 6.82
CA GLU A 346 9.94 16.69 5.86
C GLU A 346 9.63 17.16 4.42
N GLY A 347 8.36 17.10 4.03
CA GLY A 347 7.92 17.51 2.70
C GLY A 347 8.29 18.96 2.41
N PHE A 348 7.88 19.90 3.26
CA PHE A 348 8.19 21.33 3.09
C PHE A 348 9.68 21.62 3.10
N GLN A 349 10.42 21.01 4.06
CA GLN A 349 11.86 21.22 4.17
C GLN A 349 12.61 20.68 2.95
N VAL A 350 12.39 19.43 2.58
CA VAL A 350 13.11 18.78 1.46
C VAL A 350 12.73 19.42 0.14
N GLY A 351 11.44 19.76 -0.07
CA GLY A 351 11.00 20.46 -1.29
C GLY A 351 11.71 21.80 -1.47
N PHE A 352 11.81 22.60 -0.40
CA PHE A 352 12.53 23.86 -0.40
C PHE A 352 14.04 23.67 -0.64
N ASP A 353 14.70 22.80 0.13
CA ASP A 353 16.15 22.60 0.08
C ASP A 353 16.63 22.11 -1.30
N LEU A 354 15.88 21.17 -1.91
CA LEU A 354 16.25 20.65 -3.23
C LEU A 354 15.99 21.66 -4.35
N SER A 355 14.93 22.47 -4.23
CA SER A 355 14.63 23.53 -5.20
C SER A 355 15.67 24.63 -5.25
N ASN A 356 16.33 24.97 -4.12
CA ASN A 356 17.42 25.94 -4.05
C ASN A 356 18.61 25.65 -4.98
N LYS A 357 18.72 24.40 -5.49
CA LYS A 357 19.74 24.02 -6.48
C LYS A 357 19.46 24.55 -7.89
N PHE A 358 18.24 25.00 -8.16
CA PHE A 358 17.74 25.33 -9.50
C PHE A 358 17.20 26.76 -9.61
N THR A 359 17.16 27.50 -8.51
CA THR A 359 16.60 28.85 -8.48
C THR A 359 17.37 29.72 -7.47
N ASP A 360 17.46 31.01 -7.76
CA ASP A 360 18.01 32.02 -6.84
C ASP A 360 16.91 32.59 -5.90
N GLN A 361 15.68 32.12 -6.02
CA GLN A 361 14.61 32.52 -5.10
C GLN A 361 14.85 31.89 -3.72
N ASN A 362 14.35 32.57 -2.69
CA ASN A 362 14.42 32.11 -1.30
C ASN A 362 13.06 32.33 -0.63
N ASN A 363 12.09 31.50 -1.02
CA ASN A 363 10.71 31.56 -0.58
C ASN A 363 10.36 30.34 0.32
N PRO A 364 10.86 30.26 1.56
CA PRO A 364 10.56 29.16 2.44
C PRO A 364 9.07 29.12 2.75
N THR A 365 8.49 27.92 2.79
CA THR A 365 7.11 27.69 3.17
C THR A 365 7.09 26.93 4.50
N ASN A 366 6.47 27.50 5.52
CA ASN A 366 6.35 26.86 6.81
C ASN A 366 5.37 25.69 6.77
N SER A 367 5.70 24.60 7.45
CA SER A 367 4.79 23.47 7.65
C SER A 367 3.62 23.92 8.54
N PRO A 368 2.37 23.70 8.14
CA PRO A 368 1.23 23.93 9.02
C PRO A 368 1.21 22.89 10.15
N ASN A 369 0.65 23.29 11.31
CA ASN A 369 0.38 22.33 12.37
C ASN A 369 -0.71 21.35 11.91
N SER A 370 -0.59 20.10 12.33
CA SER A 370 -1.61 19.10 12.10
C SER A 370 -2.04 18.44 13.41
N ASN A 371 -3.26 17.94 13.42
CA ASN A 371 -3.81 17.12 14.49
C ASN A 371 -4.15 15.73 13.94
N GLU A 372 -3.54 14.74 14.57
CA GLU A 372 -3.76 13.32 14.28
C GLU A 372 -3.80 12.53 15.59
N PRO A 373 -4.49 11.39 15.67
CA PRO A 373 -4.47 10.55 16.84
C PRO A 373 -3.07 10.08 17.20
N SER A 374 -2.78 9.95 18.49
CA SER A 374 -1.56 9.29 18.95
C SER A 374 -1.68 7.77 18.81
N TYR A 375 -0.62 7.14 18.34
CA TYR A 375 -0.57 5.68 18.13
C TYR A 375 0.45 5.06 19.09
N GLU A 376 0.08 3.95 19.70
CA GLU A 376 1.03 3.10 20.43
C GLU A 376 1.84 2.23 19.45
N LYS A 377 3.01 1.78 19.91
CA LYS A 377 3.88 0.90 19.12
C LYS A 377 3.12 -0.41 18.79
N HIS A 378 3.31 -0.89 17.55
CA HIS A 378 2.78 -2.18 17.14
C HIS A 378 3.48 -3.34 17.88
N GLU A 379 2.79 -4.46 18.00
CA GLU A 379 3.38 -5.69 18.51
C GLU A 379 4.11 -6.44 17.38
N LYS A 380 5.28 -7.04 17.72
CA LYS A 380 6.08 -7.82 16.77
C LYS A 380 5.54 -9.24 16.61
N LEU A 381 4.30 -9.36 16.14
CA LEU A 381 3.63 -10.65 15.94
C LEU A 381 2.89 -10.64 14.59
N TRP A 382 3.48 -11.27 13.57
CA TRP A 382 2.95 -11.34 12.21
C TRP A 382 2.58 -12.74 11.73
N CYS A 383 2.79 -13.75 12.58
CA CYS A 383 2.44 -15.12 12.29
C CYS A 383 1.72 -15.73 13.48
N MET A 384 0.47 -16.11 13.27
CA MET A 384 -0.33 -16.72 14.32
C MET A 384 0.08 -18.18 14.55
N PRO A 385 -0.01 -18.68 15.79
CA PRO A 385 0.18 -20.09 16.08
C PRO A 385 -0.83 -20.96 15.30
N LEU A 386 -0.54 -22.25 15.21
CA LEU A 386 -1.44 -23.21 14.58
C LEU A 386 -2.63 -23.50 15.49
N PRO A 387 -3.84 -23.68 14.93
CA PRO A 387 -4.99 -24.12 15.70
C PRO A 387 -4.80 -25.53 16.24
N SER A 388 -5.52 -25.85 17.31
CA SER A 388 -5.44 -27.16 17.97
C SER A 388 -5.80 -28.30 17.02
N GLY A 389 -4.90 -29.28 16.89
CA GLY A 389 -5.11 -30.50 16.11
C GLY A 389 -5.15 -30.30 14.59
N LYS A 390 -4.84 -29.13 14.05
CA LYS A 390 -4.87 -28.82 12.62
C LYS A 390 -3.59 -28.10 12.17
N LYS A 391 -3.26 -28.24 10.89
CA LYS A 391 -2.13 -27.56 10.24
C LYS A 391 -2.56 -26.90 8.94
N PRO A 392 -3.43 -25.86 9.00
CA PRO A 392 -3.81 -25.14 7.80
C PRO A 392 -2.60 -24.41 7.21
N LYS A 393 -2.61 -24.16 5.89
CA LYS A 393 -1.61 -23.32 5.27
C LYS A 393 -1.73 -21.88 5.82
N ARG A 394 -0.58 -21.27 6.09
CA ARG A 394 -0.42 -19.87 6.51
C ARG A 394 0.45 -19.19 5.46
N PHE A 395 -0.17 -18.47 4.54
CA PHE A 395 0.56 -17.83 3.44
C PHE A 395 1.27 -16.55 3.92
N ILE A 396 2.49 -16.36 3.42
CA ILE A 396 3.32 -15.17 3.62
C ILE A 396 3.34 -14.36 2.32
N ASP A 397 3.45 -15.04 1.18
CA ASP A 397 3.44 -14.45 -0.16
C ASP A 397 2.40 -15.17 -1.01
N PHE A 398 1.30 -14.46 -1.34
CA PHE A 398 0.23 -14.99 -2.17
C PHE A 398 0.60 -15.08 -3.65
N GLN A 399 1.54 -14.25 -4.12
CA GLN A 399 1.93 -14.22 -5.53
C GLN A 399 2.75 -15.45 -5.90
N ASN A 400 3.60 -15.90 -4.99
CA ASN A 400 4.52 -17.04 -5.21
C ASN A 400 4.08 -18.29 -4.43
N ASP A 401 2.90 -18.30 -3.82
CA ASP A 401 2.36 -19.40 -3.01
C ASP A 401 3.27 -19.83 -1.84
N VAL A 402 4.05 -18.89 -1.28
CA VAL A 402 4.97 -19.19 -0.17
C VAL A 402 4.21 -19.19 1.15
N ALA A 403 4.27 -20.32 1.85
CA ALA A 403 3.70 -20.50 3.18
C ALA A 403 4.78 -20.47 4.27
N VAL A 404 4.36 -20.29 5.52
CA VAL A 404 5.23 -20.35 6.72
C VAL A 404 6.01 -21.66 6.76
N SER A 405 5.38 -22.79 6.43
CA SER A 405 6.02 -24.11 6.36
C SER A 405 7.19 -24.19 5.39
N ASP A 406 7.14 -23.43 4.30
CA ASP A 406 8.22 -23.44 3.31
C ASP A 406 9.46 -22.72 3.85
N VAL A 407 9.26 -21.63 4.57
CA VAL A 407 10.33 -20.91 5.28
C VAL A 407 10.89 -21.77 6.44
N GLU A 408 10.04 -22.47 7.20
CA GLU A 408 10.47 -23.40 8.25
C GLU A 408 11.34 -24.53 7.68
N ILE A 409 10.99 -25.08 6.50
CA ILE A 409 11.80 -26.09 5.80
C ILE A 409 13.13 -25.49 5.36
N ALA A 410 13.12 -24.32 4.72
CA ALA A 410 14.33 -23.65 4.26
C ALA A 410 15.30 -23.36 5.41
N LEU A 411 14.80 -22.86 6.55
CA LEU A 411 15.62 -22.64 7.75
C LEU A 411 16.23 -23.93 8.30
N ARG A 412 15.45 -25.02 8.33
CA ARG A 412 15.94 -26.33 8.75
C ARG A 412 17.04 -26.88 7.83
N GLU A 413 16.96 -26.57 6.54
CA GLU A 413 17.96 -26.96 5.54
C GLU A 413 19.17 -26.02 5.49
N GLY A 414 19.19 -24.98 6.34
CA GLY A 414 20.34 -24.07 6.51
C GLY A 414 20.34 -22.85 5.61
N TYR A 415 19.28 -22.59 4.87
CA TYR A 415 19.13 -21.35 4.10
C TYR A 415 18.97 -20.17 5.05
N ARG A 416 19.60 -19.04 4.72
CA ARG A 416 19.60 -17.82 5.53
C ARG A 416 19.15 -16.56 4.77
N SER A 417 18.87 -16.69 3.48
CA SER A 417 18.36 -15.65 2.59
C SER A 417 17.02 -16.10 2.00
N ILE A 418 16.17 -15.13 1.69
CA ILE A 418 14.89 -15.37 1.00
C ILE A 418 15.12 -15.63 -0.50
N GLU A 419 16.25 -15.17 -1.05
CA GLU A 419 16.65 -15.35 -2.45
C GLU A 419 17.07 -16.79 -2.79
#